data_9d749e52ae80cf193d459d0435a190c1
#
_entry.id   9d749e52ae80cf193d459d0435a190c1
#
_cell.length_a   1.000
_cell.length_b   1.000
_cell.length_c   1.000
_cell.angle_alpha   90.00
_cell.angle_beta   90.00
_cell.angle_gamma   90.00
#
_symmetry.space_group_name_H-M   'P 1'
#
loop_
_entity.id
_entity.type
_entity.pdbx_description
1 polymer ?
#
loop_
_entity_poly.entity_id
_entity_poly.type
_entity_poly.pdbx_seq_one_letter_code
_entity_poly.pdbx_strand_id
1 'polypeptide(L)'
;MARAYGANASLLAAFEPSYGANPSGSTDYWKLPFVSTSLGSEQGLIANDLIGLGRDPSAPIRDVMKVEGDMVVPIDLRNFGLWLKALLGAPTSVGDVDHQHTFGSGQPVLPSLALETGLPDIPAYFESSGVMVNSVQI
;
A
#
# COMPACT_ATOMS: atom_id res chain seq x y z
N MET A 1 -23.55 -18.18 5.69
CA MET A 1 -22.16 -17.72 5.53
C MET A 1 -22.20 -16.57 4.54
N ALA A 2 -21.83 -15.37 4.97
CA ALA A 2 -21.78 -14.20 4.07
C ALA A 2 -20.66 -14.40 3.05
N ARG A 3 -20.90 -14.02 1.81
CA ARG A 3 -19.89 -14.01 0.74
C ARG A 3 -19.49 -12.57 0.46
N ALA A 4 -18.19 -12.32 0.29
CA ALA A 4 -17.71 -11.05 -0.20
C ALA A 4 -18.01 -10.91 -1.70
N TYR A 5 -18.56 -9.76 -2.08
CA TYR A 5 -18.73 -9.38 -3.48
C TYR A 5 -17.65 -8.38 -3.86
N GLY A 6 -16.88 -8.67 -4.91
CA GLY A 6 -15.84 -7.78 -5.40
C GLY A 6 -16.33 -6.37 -5.74
N ALA A 7 -17.60 -6.22 -6.15
CA ALA A 7 -18.21 -4.93 -6.42
C ALA A 7 -18.32 -4.01 -5.19
N ASN A 8 -18.30 -4.57 -3.98
CA ASN A 8 -18.39 -3.83 -2.73
C ASN A 8 -17.00 -3.59 -2.10
N ALA A 9 -15.94 -4.15 -2.69
CA ALA A 9 -14.59 -3.93 -2.21
C ALA A 9 -14.22 -2.44 -2.24
N SER A 10 -13.45 -2.01 -1.24
CA SER A 10 -12.99 -0.63 -1.13
C SER A 10 -11.48 -0.56 -1.03
N LEU A 11 -10.92 0.49 -1.61
CA LEU A 11 -9.52 0.86 -1.47
C LEU A 11 -9.46 2.23 -0.82
N LEU A 12 -8.75 2.31 0.29
CA LEU A 12 -8.40 3.55 0.96
C LEU A 12 -6.89 3.73 0.89
N ALA A 13 -6.45 4.95 0.66
CA ALA A 13 -5.04 5.30 0.64
C ALA A 13 -4.79 6.60 1.40
N ALA A 14 -3.68 6.67 2.10
CA ALA A 14 -3.20 7.88 2.75
C ALA A 14 -1.69 7.99 2.63
N PHE A 15 -1.17 9.22 2.58
CA PHE A 15 0.27 9.43 2.73
C PHE A 15 0.67 9.32 4.20
N GLU A 16 1.69 8.57 4.46
CA GLU A 16 2.22 8.42 5.82
C GLU A 16 3.01 9.67 6.25
N PRO A 17 2.88 10.11 7.50
CA PRO A 17 3.68 11.21 8.03
C PRO A 17 5.16 10.85 8.18
N SER A 18 5.46 9.58 8.38
CA SER A 18 6.78 8.98 8.33
C SER A 18 6.66 7.53 7.90
N TYR A 19 7.70 6.96 7.32
CA TYR A 19 7.69 5.59 6.80
C TYR A 19 7.19 4.57 7.83
N GLY A 20 6.16 3.83 7.47
CA GLY A 20 5.55 2.80 8.31
C GLY A 20 4.66 3.32 9.45
N ALA A 21 4.38 4.62 9.50
CA ALA A 21 3.49 5.21 10.48
C ALA A 21 2.16 5.61 9.84
N ASN A 22 1.11 4.88 10.19
CA ASN A 22 -0.22 5.17 9.67
C ASN A 22 -0.73 6.53 10.15
N PRO A 23 -1.46 7.27 9.30
CA PRO A 23 -2.16 8.48 9.74
C PRO A 23 -3.16 8.17 10.86
N SER A 24 -3.23 9.04 11.87
CA SER A 24 -4.10 8.83 13.02
C SER A 24 -5.56 9.23 12.78
N GLY A 25 -5.83 9.95 11.71
CA GLY A 25 -7.16 10.49 11.39
C GLY A 25 -7.82 9.72 10.21
N SER A 26 -9.07 9.32 10.40
CA SER A 26 -9.87 8.73 9.32
C SER A 26 -10.12 9.69 8.14
N THR A 27 -9.97 11.00 8.35
CA THR A 27 -10.09 12.04 7.33
C THR A 27 -8.88 12.15 6.40
N ASP A 28 -7.76 11.51 6.77
CA ASP A 28 -6.53 11.53 5.98
C ASP A 28 -6.53 10.49 4.87
N TYR A 29 -7.49 9.57 4.89
CA TYR A 29 -7.65 8.52 3.89
C TYR A 29 -8.58 8.94 2.76
N TRP A 30 -8.11 8.73 1.53
CA TRP A 30 -8.92 8.89 0.32
C TRP A 30 -9.45 7.55 -0.16
N LYS A 31 -10.74 7.50 -0.44
CA LYS A 31 -11.33 6.34 -1.11
C LYS A 31 -11.05 6.43 -2.60
N LEU A 32 -10.32 5.45 -3.11
CA LEU A 32 -9.85 5.42 -4.50
C LEU A 32 -10.58 4.35 -5.31
N PRO A 33 -10.87 4.62 -6.59
CA PRO A 33 -11.31 3.59 -7.50
C PRO A 33 -10.16 2.67 -7.86
N PHE A 34 -10.42 1.39 -7.96
CA PHE A 34 -9.46 0.38 -8.43
C PHE A 34 -10.18 -0.71 -9.24
N VAL A 35 -9.44 -1.40 -10.08
CA VAL A 35 -9.95 -2.48 -10.92
C VAL A 35 -9.63 -3.83 -10.28
N SER A 36 -8.38 -4.00 -9.86
CA SER A 36 -7.90 -5.21 -9.20
C SER A 36 -6.69 -4.92 -8.33
N THR A 37 -6.44 -5.79 -7.36
CA THR A 37 -5.22 -5.78 -6.56
C THR A 37 -4.77 -7.19 -6.29
N SER A 38 -3.46 -7.42 -6.33
CA SER A 38 -2.78 -8.63 -5.87
C SER A 38 -1.92 -8.36 -4.64
N LEU A 39 -2.05 -7.16 -4.04
CA LEU A 39 -1.30 -6.80 -2.84
C LEU A 39 -1.57 -7.82 -1.73
N GLY A 40 -0.53 -8.47 -1.27
CA GLY A 40 -0.61 -9.51 -0.26
C GLY A 40 0.62 -9.51 0.64
N SER A 41 0.53 -10.21 1.76
CA SER A 41 1.63 -10.39 2.69
C SER A 41 2.06 -11.86 2.71
N GLU A 42 3.36 -12.09 2.68
CA GLU A 42 3.97 -13.40 2.81
C GLU A 42 5.00 -13.38 3.94
N GLN A 43 4.97 -14.41 4.77
CA GLN A 43 5.93 -14.57 5.86
C GLN A 43 6.43 -16.01 5.86
N GLY A 44 7.71 -16.19 5.57
CA GLY A 44 8.40 -17.47 5.64
C GLY A 44 8.68 -17.94 7.06
N LEU A 45 9.18 -19.17 7.17
CA LEU A 45 9.72 -19.75 8.39
C LEU A 45 11.18 -20.09 8.14
N ILE A 46 12.04 -19.71 9.06
CA ILE A 46 13.47 -20.05 9.06
C ILE A 46 13.65 -21.27 9.96
N ALA A 47 14.27 -22.33 9.41
CA ALA A 47 14.61 -23.50 10.18
C ALA A 47 15.59 -23.13 11.29
N ASN A 48 15.39 -23.70 12.47
CA ASN A 48 16.27 -23.48 13.60
C ASN A 48 17.22 -24.68 13.71
N ASP A 49 18.45 -24.53 13.20
CA ASP A 49 19.49 -25.56 13.17
C ASP A 49 20.39 -25.52 14.42
N LEU A 50 19.87 -25.07 15.55
CA LEU A 50 20.64 -25.02 16.82
C LEU A 50 20.99 -26.43 17.31
N ILE A 51 22.26 -26.64 17.55
CA ILE A 51 22.80 -27.87 18.11
C ILE A 51 22.87 -27.74 19.64
N GLY A 52 22.53 -28.81 20.36
CA GLY A 52 22.66 -28.85 21.81
C GLY A 52 21.37 -28.72 22.62
N LEU A 53 20.23 -28.61 21.96
CA LEU A 53 18.90 -28.53 22.58
C LEU A 53 18.20 -29.89 22.68
N GLY A 54 18.88 -30.98 22.38
CA GLY A 54 18.33 -32.33 22.42
C GLY A 54 18.19 -32.96 21.03
N ARG A 55 17.42 -34.06 20.98
CA ARG A 55 17.26 -34.85 19.75
C ARG A 55 16.14 -34.34 18.84
N ASP A 56 15.24 -33.57 19.39
CA ASP A 56 14.10 -33.01 18.62
C ASP A 56 14.45 -31.63 18.08
N PRO A 57 14.05 -31.30 16.83
CA PRO A 57 14.27 -29.98 16.27
C PRO A 57 13.48 -28.92 17.05
N SER A 58 14.09 -27.78 17.28
CA SER A 58 13.40 -26.65 17.91
C SER A 58 12.43 -25.98 16.91
N ALA A 59 11.45 -25.25 17.46
CA ALA A 59 10.46 -24.57 16.64
C ALA A 59 11.11 -23.57 15.67
N PRO A 60 10.63 -23.50 14.42
CA PRO A 60 11.14 -22.55 13.44
C PRO A 60 10.84 -21.10 13.86
N ILE A 61 11.70 -20.20 13.43
CA ILE A 61 11.57 -18.76 13.67
C ILE A 61 10.84 -18.13 12.49
N ARG A 62 9.98 -17.16 12.75
CA ARG A 62 9.30 -16.40 11.67
C ARG A 62 10.29 -15.49 10.98
N ASP A 63 10.29 -15.51 9.63
CA ASP A 63 11.05 -14.60 8.80
C ASP A 63 10.40 -13.22 8.75
N VAL A 64 11.05 -12.27 8.10
CA VAL A 64 10.51 -10.93 7.83
C VAL A 64 9.27 -11.05 6.95
N MET A 65 8.23 -10.32 7.30
CA MET A 65 7.03 -10.22 6.48
C MET A 65 7.34 -9.38 5.24
N LYS A 66 7.06 -9.91 4.07
CA LYS A 66 7.11 -9.20 2.80
C LYS A 66 5.70 -8.82 2.40
N VAL A 67 5.51 -7.57 1.98
CA VAL A 67 4.26 -7.07 1.41
C VAL A 67 4.59 -6.57 0.02
N GLU A 68 4.06 -7.23 -0.99
CA GLU A 68 4.27 -6.86 -2.39
C GLU A 68 3.06 -7.25 -3.23
N GLY A 69 2.94 -6.65 -4.40
CA GLY A 69 1.86 -6.94 -5.35
C GLY A 69 1.63 -5.80 -6.30
N ASP A 70 0.72 -6.04 -7.23
CA ASP A 70 0.31 -5.09 -8.24
C ASP A 70 -1.09 -4.55 -7.93
N MET A 71 -1.34 -3.33 -8.38
CA MET A 71 -2.64 -2.69 -8.28
C MET A 71 -2.99 -2.04 -9.62
N VAL A 72 -4.16 -2.39 -10.15
CA VAL A 72 -4.69 -1.79 -11.38
C VAL A 72 -5.69 -0.71 -10.98
N VAL A 73 -5.39 0.52 -11.39
CA VAL A 73 -6.20 1.71 -11.09
C VAL A 73 -6.60 2.42 -12.39
N PRO A 74 -7.77 3.04 -12.45
CA PRO A 74 -8.16 3.83 -13.61
C PRO A 74 -7.32 5.11 -13.68
N ILE A 75 -6.98 5.53 -14.90
CA ILE A 75 -6.39 6.83 -15.15
C ILE A 75 -7.52 7.85 -15.20
N ASP A 76 -7.72 8.56 -14.12
CA ASP A 76 -8.70 9.64 -14.03
C ASP A 76 -8.04 10.94 -13.57
N LEU A 77 -8.64 12.07 -13.94
CA LEU A 77 -8.12 13.41 -13.61
C LEU A 77 -8.20 13.74 -12.11
N ARG A 78 -8.98 12.99 -11.34
CA ARG A 78 -9.25 13.29 -9.95
C ARG A 78 -8.30 12.57 -8.99
N ASN A 79 -8.02 11.29 -9.26
CA ASN A 79 -7.32 10.42 -8.30
C ASN A 79 -5.92 10.03 -8.78
N PHE A 80 -5.66 10.06 -10.10
CA PHE A 80 -4.38 9.60 -10.65
C PHE A 80 -3.18 10.42 -10.14
N GLY A 81 -3.38 11.70 -9.81
CA GLY A 81 -2.36 12.57 -9.22
C GLY A 81 -1.77 12.06 -7.89
N LEU A 82 -2.54 11.27 -7.11
CA LEU A 82 -2.06 10.64 -5.90
C LEU A 82 -0.95 9.60 -6.22
N TRP A 83 -1.19 8.77 -7.23
CA TRP A 83 -0.23 7.75 -7.66
C TRP A 83 1.02 8.35 -8.28
N LEU A 84 0.87 9.44 -9.05
CA LEU A 84 2.01 10.21 -9.58
C LEU A 84 2.83 10.83 -8.45
N LYS A 85 2.18 11.37 -7.41
CA LYS A 85 2.87 11.90 -6.24
C LYS A 85 3.62 10.80 -5.47
N ALA A 86 3.04 9.62 -5.36
CA ALA A 86 3.69 8.49 -4.70
C ALA A 86 4.92 7.99 -5.47
N LEU A 87 4.88 8.03 -6.81
CA LEU A 87 5.97 7.57 -7.68
C LEU A 87 7.07 8.63 -7.88
N LEU A 88 6.69 9.90 -8.04
CA LEU A 88 7.61 10.97 -8.47
C LEU A 88 7.88 12.02 -7.39
N GLY A 89 7.14 11.96 -6.28
CA GLY A 89 7.19 12.98 -5.22
C GLY A 89 6.19 14.11 -5.43
N ALA A 90 6.24 15.11 -4.56
CA ALA A 90 5.30 16.22 -4.58
C ALA A 90 5.45 17.06 -5.85
N PRO A 91 4.34 17.41 -6.55
CA PRO A 91 4.40 18.27 -7.72
C PRO A 91 4.65 19.74 -7.35
N THR A 92 5.21 20.49 -8.28
CA THR A 92 5.14 21.94 -8.27
C THR A 92 3.83 22.37 -8.93
N SER A 93 3.03 23.15 -8.23
CA SER A 93 1.72 23.59 -8.68
C SER A 93 1.70 25.09 -8.91
N VAL A 94 1.20 25.52 -10.07
CA VAL A 94 1.03 26.93 -10.44
C VAL A 94 -0.37 27.16 -11.00
N GLY A 95 -0.89 28.36 -10.83
CA GLY A 95 -2.19 28.81 -11.33
C GLY A 95 -3.21 29.08 -10.23
N ASP A 96 -4.14 30.04 -10.50
CA ASP A 96 -5.21 30.42 -9.56
C ASP A 96 -6.55 29.79 -9.93
N VAL A 97 -6.85 29.66 -11.20
CA VAL A 97 -8.10 29.10 -11.74
C VAL A 97 -7.84 27.74 -12.38
N ASP A 98 -6.84 27.69 -13.24
CA ASP A 98 -6.36 26.45 -13.85
C ASP A 98 -5.06 26.02 -13.17
N HIS A 99 -5.10 24.93 -12.43
CA HIS A 99 -3.94 24.43 -11.74
C HIS A 99 -3.12 23.51 -12.65
N GLN A 100 -1.88 23.90 -12.91
CA GLN A 100 -0.90 23.05 -13.58
C GLN A 100 0.00 22.39 -12.55
N HIS A 101 0.02 21.07 -12.55
CA HIS A 101 0.88 20.25 -11.68
C HIS A 101 2.03 19.67 -12.50
N THR A 102 3.26 20.03 -12.12
CA THR A 102 4.47 19.50 -12.76
C THR A 102 5.16 18.53 -11.80
N PHE A 103 5.26 17.28 -12.20
CA PHE A 103 5.98 16.24 -11.48
C PHE A 103 7.38 16.11 -12.04
N GLY A 104 8.39 16.13 -11.17
CA GLY A 104 9.79 15.94 -11.53
C GLY A 104 10.32 14.59 -11.07
N SER A 105 11.27 14.03 -11.81
CA SER A 105 12.07 12.91 -11.36
C SER A 105 13.25 13.39 -10.50
N GLY A 106 13.80 12.51 -9.65
CA GLY A 106 15.03 12.81 -8.90
C GLY A 106 14.78 13.37 -7.49
N GLN A 107 13.60 13.21 -6.95
CA GLN A 107 13.34 13.46 -5.54
C GLN A 107 14.16 12.46 -4.68
N PRO A 108 14.96 12.95 -3.70
CA PRO A 108 15.81 12.09 -2.89
C PRO A 108 15.03 11.18 -1.94
N VAL A 109 13.80 11.56 -1.60
CA VAL A 109 12.91 10.81 -0.72
C VAL A 109 11.52 10.82 -1.33
N LEU A 110 10.97 9.63 -1.54
CA LEU A 110 9.59 9.46 -2.01
C LEU A 110 8.66 9.24 -0.81
N PRO A 111 7.41 9.73 -0.87
CA PRO A 111 6.45 9.50 0.18
C PRO A 111 5.97 8.04 0.18
N SER A 112 5.79 7.47 1.36
CA SER A 112 5.14 6.17 1.53
C SER A 112 3.63 6.31 1.71
N LEU A 113 2.93 5.22 1.44
CA LEU A 113 1.48 5.13 1.53
C LEU A 113 1.07 4.08 2.56
N ALA A 114 0.03 4.38 3.31
CA ALA A 114 -0.81 3.41 3.97
C ALA A 114 -1.97 3.06 3.03
N LEU A 115 -2.11 1.77 2.71
CA LEU A 115 -3.18 1.26 1.85
C LEU A 115 -4.06 0.30 2.65
N GLU A 116 -5.37 0.52 2.61
CA GLU A 116 -6.34 -0.40 3.18
C GLU A 116 -7.24 -0.95 2.09
N THR A 117 -7.29 -2.27 1.97
CA THR A 117 -8.26 -2.98 1.12
C THR A 117 -9.35 -3.56 2.00
N GLY A 118 -10.58 -3.12 1.78
CA GLY A 118 -11.75 -3.51 2.56
C GLY A 118 -12.68 -4.43 1.80
N LEU A 119 -13.21 -5.43 2.51
CA LEU A 119 -14.30 -6.31 2.08
C LEU A 119 -15.46 -6.15 3.07
N PRO A 120 -16.28 -5.09 2.95
CA PRO A 120 -17.28 -4.74 3.96
C PRO A 120 -18.37 -5.80 4.15
N ASP A 121 -18.64 -6.63 3.15
CA ASP A 121 -19.65 -7.71 3.24
C ASP A 121 -19.28 -8.77 4.30
N ILE A 122 -17.99 -8.97 4.56
CA ILE A 122 -17.47 -9.95 5.54
C ILE A 122 -16.66 -9.27 6.66
N PRO A 123 -16.84 -7.99 6.93
CA PRO A 123 -16.01 -6.99 7.64
C PRO A 123 -14.52 -7.39 7.78
N ALA A 124 -13.87 -7.60 6.66
CA ALA A 124 -12.43 -7.88 6.59
C ALA A 124 -11.70 -6.69 5.96
N TYR A 125 -10.71 -6.18 6.66
CA TYR A 125 -9.91 -5.03 6.24
C TYR A 125 -8.44 -5.39 6.36
N PHE A 126 -7.70 -5.17 5.28
CA PHE A 126 -6.27 -5.46 5.19
C PHE A 126 -5.52 -4.16 5.00
N GLU A 127 -4.79 -3.74 6.00
CA GLU A 127 -3.97 -2.53 5.96
C GLU A 127 -2.50 -2.88 5.74
N SER A 128 -1.87 -2.16 4.82
CA SER A 128 -0.45 -2.26 4.50
C SER A 128 0.20 -0.90 4.68
N SER A 129 1.17 -0.81 5.57
CA SER A 129 1.95 0.40 5.85
C SER A 129 3.30 0.36 5.14
N GLY A 130 3.89 1.53 4.93
CA GLY A 130 5.20 1.65 4.29
C GLY A 130 5.20 1.27 2.82
N VAL A 131 4.04 1.34 2.16
CA VAL A 131 3.93 0.99 0.75
C VAL A 131 4.57 2.07 -0.11
N MET A 132 5.47 1.65 -1.00
CA MET A 132 6.12 2.54 -1.97
C MET A 132 5.79 2.08 -3.39
N VAL A 133 5.44 3.04 -4.24
CA VAL A 133 5.21 2.78 -5.66
C VAL A 133 6.56 2.65 -6.36
N ASN A 134 6.83 1.47 -6.91
CA ASN A 134 8.10 1.17 -7.56
C ASN A 134 8.05 1.45 -9.08
N SER A 135 6.92 1.16 -9.72
CA SER A 135 6.74 1.40 -11.16
C SER A 135 5.26 1.63 -11.49
N VAL A 136 5.01 2.32 -12.57
CA VAL A 136 3.68 2.48 -13.17
C VAL A 136 3.78 2.12 -14.64
N GLN A 137 2.87 1.26 -15.10
CA GLN A 137 2.72 0.89 -16.51
C GLN A 137 1.36 1.42 -17.00
N ILE A 138 1.37 2.08 -18.16
CA ILE A 138 0.19 2.69 -18.80
C ILE A 138 -0.05 2.01 -20.13
#